data_96210c21130367875ea02439ab334559
#
_entry.id   96210c21130367875ea02439ab334559
#
_cell.length_a   1.000
_cell.length_b   1.000
_cell.length_c   1.000
_cell.angle_alpha   90.00
_cell.angle_beta   90.00
_cell.angle_gamma   90.00
#
_symmetry.space_group_name_H-M   'P 1'
#
loop_
_entity.id
_entity.type
_entity.pdbx_description
1 polymer ?
#
loop_
_entity_poly.entity_id
_entity_poly.type
_entity_poly.pdbx_seq_one_letter_code
_entity_poly.pdbx_strand_id
1 'polypeptide(L)'
;AVEGTAPALVGRSIHDPSTLLSVESLRGKPAVVYFWATWCGVCNHVDPNVAAVAREHQVLTVAVNSGTPDSIAAWMAERDLSMPTISDPAGRLSRAYGVAAFPTTFWLDADGEIQHREVGYTSTFGLRTRLWMAN
;
A
#
# COMPACT_ATOMS: atom_id res chain seq x y z
N ALA A 1 7.76 -9.57 -8.12
CA ALA A 1 7.19 -9.26 -9.43
C ALA A 1 7.06 -7.76 -9.59
N VAL A 2 7.30 -7.29 -10.78
CA VAL A 2 7.26 -5.85 -11.09
C VAL A 2 6.30 -5.53 -12.22
N GLU A 3 5.77 -6.55 -12.85
CA GLU A 3 4.80 -6.41 -13.93
C GLU A 3 3.99 -7.69 -14.02
N GLY A 4 2.95 -7.66 -14.85
CA GLY A 4 2.02 -8.78 -14.97
C GLY A 4 0.99 -8.76 -13.86
N THR A 5 0.41 -9.92 -13.56
CA THR A 5 -0.59 -10.04 -12.49
C THR A 5 0.07 -9.80 -11.15
N ALA A 6 -0.55 -8.96 -10.32
CA ALA A 6 -0.04 -8.69 -8.98
C ALA A 6 -0.01 -10.00 -8.18
N PRO A 7 1.09 -10.28 -7.48
CA PRO A 7 1.18 -11.48 -6.63
C PRO A 7 0.08 -11.51 -5.57
N ALA A 8 -0.29 -12.71 -5.14
CA ALA A 8 -1.27 -12.89 -4.07
C ALA A 8 -0.82 -12.10 -2.84
N LEU A 9 -1.76 -11.39 -2.23
CA LEU A 9 -1.49 -10.61 -1.05
C LEU A 9 -2.76 -10.62 -0.21
N VAL A 10 -2.66 -11.18 1.00
CA VAL A 10 -3.78 -11.23 1.93
C VAL A 10 -3.24 -11.14 3.34
N GLY A 11 -3.97 -10.44 4.20
CA GLY A 11 -3.62 -10.33 5.60
C GLY A 11 -4.73 -9.66 6.39
N ARG A 12 -4.59 -9.68 7.70
CA ARG A 12 -5.57 -9.04 8.57
C ARG A 12 -5.27 -7.55 8.65
N SER A 13 -6.35 -6.76 8.67
CA SER A 13 -6.21 -5.32 8.89
C SER A 13 -5.61 -5.08 10.28
N ILE A 14 -4.63 -4.18 10.37
CA ILE A 14 -4.08 -3.79 11.68
C ILE A 14 -5.09 -3.00 12.50
N HIS A 15 -6.10 -2.42 11.85
CA HIS A 15 -7.12 -1.61 12.52
C HIS A 15 -8.28 -2.45 13.02
N ASP A 16 -8.49 -3.63 12.42
CA ASP A 16 -9.56 -4.55 12.80
C ASP A 16 -9.15 -5.98 12.41
N PRO A 17 -8.63 -6.76 13.39
CA PRO A 17 -8.12 -8.10 13.09
C PRO A 17 -9.15 -9.07 12.53
N SER A 18 -10.44 -8.78 12.64
CA SER A 18 -11.49 -9.62 12.06
C SER A 18 -11.68 -9.36 10.57
N THR A 19 -11.09 -8.29 10.04
CA THR A 19 -11.21 -7.92 8.62
C THR A 19 -9.99 -8.41 7.86
N LEU A 20 -10.22 -9.16 6.78
CA LEU A 20 -9.16 -9.55 5.86
C LEU A 20 -9.08 -8.54 4.72
N LEU A 21 -7.86 -8.14 4.40
CA LEU A 21 -7.55 -7.28 3.27
C LEU A 21 -6.81 -8.11 2.24
N SER A 22 -7.12 -7.93 0.96
CA SER A 22 -6.45 -8.69 -0.10
C SER A 22 -6.41 -7.91 -1.40
N VAL A 23 -5.39 -8.17 -2.21
CA VAL A 23 -5.29 -7.64 -3.57
C VAL A 23 -6.42 -8.18 -4.43
N GLU A 24 -6.78 -9.46 -4.22
CA GLU A 24 -7.85 -10.09 -4.99
C GLU A 24 -9.19 -9.38 -4.82
N SER A 25 -9.45 -8.83 -3.64
CA SER A 25 -10.71 -8.12 -3.39
C SER A 25 -10.77 -6.74 -4.06
N LEU A 26 -9.65 -6.25 -4.58
CA LEU A 26 -9.59 -4.94 -5.24
C LEU A 26 -9.95 -5.00 -6.71
N ARG A 27 -10.14 -6.19 -7.28
CA ARG A 27 -10.51 -6.33 -8.70
C ARG A 27 -11.85 -5.68 -8.97
N GLY A 28 -12.00 -5.16 -10.19
CA GLY A 28 -13.19 -4.44 -10.62
C GLY A 28 -12.96 -2.95 -10.80
N LYS A 29 -11.96 -2.41 -10.13
CA LYS A 29 -11.55 -1.00 -10.22
C LYS A 29 -10.05 -0.89 -10.06
N PRO A 30 -9.43 0.17 -10.60
CA PRO A 30 -8.00 0.41 -10.34
C PRO A 30 -7.71 0.58 -8.85
N ALA A 31 -6.50 0.23 -8.45
CA ALA A 31 -6.10 0.27 -7.05
C ALA A 31 -4.64 0.67 -6.91
N VAL A 32 -4.31 1.21 -5.75
CA VAL A 32 -2.93 1.47 -5.33
C VAL A 32 -2.54 0.43 -4.29
N VAL A 33 -1.37 -0.18 -4.44
CA VAL A 33 -0.76 -1.01 -3.42
C VAL A 33 0.54 -0.33 -3.00
N TYR A 34 0.64 0.02 -1.73
CA TYR A 34 1.70 0.88 -1.22
C TYR A 34 2.50 0.18 -0.13
N PHE A 35 3.80 -0.01 -0.37
CA PHE A 35 4.72 -0.61 0.61
C PHE A 35 5.52 0.48 1.29
N TRP A 36 5.44 0.52 2.62
CA TRP A 36 6.06 1.56 3.43
C TRP A 36 6.59 1.01 4.75
N ALA A 37 7.23 1.86 5.52
CA ALA A 37 7.75 1.47 6.83
C ALA A 37 7.75 2.67 7.77
N THR A 38 7.57 2.41 9.06
CA THR A 38 7.55 3.46 10.07
C THR A 38 8.92 4.12 10.23
N TRP A 39 10.00 3.37 9.96
CA TRP A 39 11.38 3.84 10.08
C TRP A 39 11.88 4.53 8.80
N CYS A 40 11.07 4.72 7.81
CA CYS A 40 11.47 5.27 6.51
C CYS A 40 11.17 6.76 6.44
N GLY A 41 12.22 7.59 6.35
CA GLY A 41 12.06 9.05 6.32
C GLY A 41 11.29 9.56 5.11
N VAL A 42 11.56 9.02 3.92
CA VAL A 42 10.87 9.42 2.69
C VAL A 42 9.39 9.07 2.78
N CYS A 43 9.07 7.93 3.39
CA CYS A 43 7.68 7.50 3.56
C CYS A 43 6.86 8.56 4.31
N ASN A 44 7.45 9.25 5.26
CA ASN A 44 6.74 10.29 6.03
C ASN A 44 6.17 11.40 5.14
N HIS A 45 6.76 11.61 3.97
CA HIS A 45 6.29 12.62 3.01
C HIS A 45 5.29 12.07 2.00
N VAL A 46 5.20 10.75 1.87
CA VAL A 46 4.30 10.09 0.91
C VAL A 46 3.06 9.54 1.61
N ASP A 47 3.21 9.03 2.83
CA ASP A 47 2.11 8.43 3.59
C ASP A 47 0.86 9.32 3.63
N PRO A 48 0.95 10.64 3.91
CA PRO A 48 -0.24 11.48 3.92
C PRO A 48 -0.93 11.58 2.56
N ASN A 49 -0.15 11.52 1.48
CA ASN A 49 -0.70 11.56 0.12
C ASN A 49 -1.50 10.30 -0.17
N VAL A 50 -0.95 9.14 0.24
CA VAL A 50 -1.63 7.85 0.07
C VAL A 50 -2.90 7.80 0.91
N ALA A 51 -2.84 8.28 2.15
CA ALA A 51 -4.01 8.33 3.02
C ALA A 51 -5.11 9.22 2.43
N ALA A 52 -4.73 10.33 1.79
CA ALA A 52 -5.71 11.20 1.14
C ALA A 52 -6.41 10.50 -0.01
N VAL A 53 -5.65 9.75 -0.82
CA VAL A 53 -6.21 8.99 -1.94
C VAL A 53 -7.10 7.85 -1.44
N ALA A 54 -6.75 7.25 -0.31
CA ALA A 54 -7.51 6.14 0.27
C ALA A 54 -8.92 6.53 0.68
N ARG A 55 -9.19 7.82 0.88
CA ARG A 55 -10.55 8.29 1.20
C ARG A 55 -11.52 8.15 0.05
N GLU A 56 -11.03 8.11 -1.19
CA GLU A 56 -11.87 8.14 -2.39
C GLU A 56 -11.62 7.00 -3.36
N HIS A 57 -10.50 6.29 -3.21
CA HIS A 57 -10.09 5.25 -4.15
C HIS A 57 -9.63 4.00 -3.42
N GLN A 58 -9.51 2.89 -4.15
CA GLN A 58 -9.02 1.64 -3.59
C GLN A 58 -7.52 1.73 -3.30
N VAL A 59 -7.18 1.58 -2.04
CA VAL A 59 -5.78 1.59 -1.58
C VAL A 59 -5.60 0.45 -0.59
N LEU A 60 -4.51 -0.30 -0.74
CA LEU A 60 -4.08 -1.30 0.22
C LEU A 60 -2.62 -1.02 0.54
N THR A 61 -2.30 -0.91 1.82
CA THR A 61 -0.92 -0.64 2.21
C THR A 61 -0.33 -1.78 3.04
N VAL A 62 0.98 -1.90 2.97
CA VAL A 62 1.74 -2.92 3.69
C VAL A 62 2.85 -2.23 4.45
N ALA A 63 2.81 -2.32 5.77
CA ALA A 63 3.85 -1.77 6.64
C ALA A 63 4.90 -2.84 6.89
N VAL A 64 6.10 -2.64 6.37
CA VAL A 64 7.15 -3.65 6.32
C VAL A 64 8.14 -3.46 7.46
N ASN A 65 8.42 -4.54 8.20
CA ASN A 65 9.37 -4.53 9.33
C ASN A 65 9.09 -3.37 10.29
N SER A 66 7.82 -3.12 10.59
CA SER A 66 7.41 -1.95 11.34
C SER A 66 6.82 -2.27 12.71
N GLY A 67 6.92 -3.51 13.12
CA GLY A 67 6.48 -3.95 14.45
C GLY A 67 5.15 -4.68 14.44
N THR A 68 4.50 -4.69 15.58
CA THR A 68 3.21 -5.38 15.75
C THR A 68 2.07 -4.56 15.16
N PRO A 69 0.93 -5.20 14.84
CA PRO A 69 -0.25 -4.45 14.40
C PRO A 69 -0.63 -3.30 15.33
N ASP A 70 -0.60 -3.53 16.65
CA ASP A 70 -0.94 -2.50 17.62
C ASP A 70 0.05 -1.34 17.60
N SER A 71 1.35 -1.62 17.48
CA SER A 71 2.35 -0.55 17.46
C SER A 71 2.26 0.27 16.17
N ILE A 72 1.96 -0.37 15.06
CA ILE A 72 1.79 0.33 13.77
C ILE A 72 0.53 1.20 13.83
N ALA A 73 -0.57 0.66 14.36
CA ALA A 73 -1.81 1.42 14.48
C ALA A 73 -1.63 2.65 15.37
N ALA A 74 -0.91 2.51 16.48
CA ALA A 74 -0.61 3.64 17.38
C ALA A 74 0.25 4.69 16.68
N TRP A 75 1.26 4.25 15.93
CA TRP A 75 2.14 5.14 15.17
C TRP A 75 1.35 5.95 14.14
N MET A 76 0.42 5.28 13.46
CA MET A 76 -0.44 5.92 12.46
C MET A 76 -1.41 6.90 13.10
N ALA A 77 -2.00 6.52 14.25
CA ALA A 77 -2.94 7.38 14.96
C ALA A 77 -2.28 8.68 15.40
N GLU A 78 -1.03 8.62 15.88
CA GLU A 78 -0.29 9.81 16.28
C GLU A 78 -0.07 10.78 15.13
N ARG A 79 -0.07 10.28 13.89
CA ARG A 79 0.17 11.07 12.68
C ARG A 79 -1.09 11.34 11.89
N ASP A 80 -2.23 10.97 12.43
CA ASP A 80 -3.52 11.15 11.78
C ASP A 80 -3.59 10.47 10.41
N LEU A 81 -2.93 9.31 10.29
CA LEU A 81 -2.94 8.52 9.07
C LEU A 81 -4.05 7.48 9.15
N SER A 82 -4.91 7.44 8.13
CA SER A 82 -5.98 6.48 8.02
C SER A 82 -5.94 5.86 6.63
N MET A 83 -5.56 4.60 6.55
CA MET A 83 -5.51 3.84 5.30
C MET A 83 -5.51 2.35 5.63
N PRO A 84 -6.10 1.50 4.77
CA PRO A 84 -6.08 0.06 5.00
C PRO A 84 -4.64 -0.45 5.03
N THR A 85 -4.27 -1.19 6.08
CA THR A 85 -2.88 -1.58 6.28
C THR A 85 -2.76 -3.01 6.81
N ILE A 86 -1.82 -3.76 6.21
CA ILE A 86 -1.40 -5.08 6.65
C ILE A 86 0.00 -4.95 7.22
N SER A 87 0.30 -5.66 8.31
CA SER A 87 1.65 -5.75 8.85
C SER A 87 2.43 -6.86 8.14
N ASP A 88 3.66 -6.55 7.74
CA ASP A 88 4.58 -7.52 7.12
C ASP A 88 5.88 -7.53 7.94
N PRO A 89 5.86 -8.15 9.13
CA PRO A 89 6.97 -8.05 10.07
C PRO A 89 8.29 -8.65 9.57
N ALA A 90 8.22 -9.64 8.68
CA ALA A 90 9.42 -10.30 8.15
C ALA A 90 9.74 -9.91 6.71
N GLY A 91 8.96 -9.01 6.10
CA GLY A 91 9.20 -8.57 4.73
C GLY A 91 8.86 -9.60 3.66
N ARG A 92 8.03 -10.62 3.98
CA ARG A 92 7.68 -11.66 3.01
C ARG A 92 6.87 -11.11 1.85
N LEU A 93 5.91 -10.25 2.15
CA LEU A 93 5.05 -9.66 1.11
C LEU A 93 5.83 -8.71 0.23
N SER A 94 6.71 -7.91 0.82
CA SER A 94 7.53 -6.99 0.04
C SER A 94 8.47 -7.75 -0.90
N ARG A 95 9.05 -8.87 -0.43
CA ARG A 95 9.90 -9.70 -1.29
C ARG A 95 9.12 -10.33 -2.43
N ALA A 96 7.90 -10.78 -2.16
CA ALA A 96 7.05 -11.37 -3.20
C ALA A 96 6.74 -10.35 -4.32
N TYR A 97 6.67 -9.07 -3.97
CA TYR A 97 6.43 -7.99 -4.93
C TYR A 97 7.74 -7.42 -5.51
N GLY A 98 8.87 -7.99 -5.16
CA GLY A 98 10.17 -7.49 -5.64
C GLY A 98 10.53 -6.12 -5.08
N VAL A 99 10.00 -5.77 -3.91
CA VAL A 99 10.25 -4.46 -3.29
C VAL A 99 11.56 -4.52 -2.51
N ALA A 100 12.50 -3.66 -2.87
CA ALA A 100 13.81 -3.58 -2.21
C ALA A 100 14.06 -2.22 -1.58
N ALA A 101 13.22 -1.22 -1.86
CA ALA A 101 13.38 0.13 -1.35
C ALA A 101 12.01 0.69 -0.97
N PHE A 102 12.00 1.67 -0.05
CA PHE A 102 10.76 2.23 0.47
C PHE A 102 10.71 3.73 0.31
N PRO A 103 9.53 4.26 0.01
CA PRO A 103 8.32 3.52 -0.32
C PRO A 103 8.36 3.01 -1.76
N THR A 104 7.61 1.96 -2.03
CA THR A 104 7.33 1.51 -3.40
C THR A 104 5.83 1.47 -3.59
N THR A 105 5.37 2.04 -4.67
CA THR A 105 3.95 2.14 -5.00
C THR A 105 3.68 1.40 -6.30
N PHE A 106 2.61 0.60 -6.29
CA PHE A 106 2.12 -0.10 -7.48
C PHE A 106 0.74 0.41 -7.82
N TRP A 107 0.45 0.54 -9.12
CA TRP A 107 -0.89 0.83 -9.61
C TRP A 107 -1.38 -0.39 -10.38
N LEU A 108 -2.54 -0.89 -9.98
CA LEU A 108 -3.17 -2.05 -10.60
C LEU A 108 -4.40 -1.63 -11.37
N ASP A 109 -4.66 -2.30 -12.50
CA ASP A 109 -5.92 -2.10 -13.20
C ASP A 109 -7.03 -2.96 -12.58
N ALA A 110 -8.23 -2.91 -13.17
CA ALA A 110 -9.39 -3.63 -12.67
C ALA A 110 -9.21 -5.15 -12.70
N ASP A 111 -8.30 -5.64 -13.52
CA ASP A 111 -8.01 -7.08 -13.62
C ASP A 111 -6.89 -7.53 -12.68
N GLY A 112 -6.33 -6.60 -11.90
CA GLY A 112 -5.24 -6.91 -10.99
C GLY A 112 -3.88 -6.94 -11.64
N GLU A 113 -3.76 -6.40 -12.87
CA GLU A 113 -2.47 -6.33 -13.56
C GLU A 113 -1.72 -5.07 -13.16
N ILE A 114 -0.42 -5.19 -12.94
CA ILE A 114 0.43 -4.05 -12.59
C ILE A 114 0.62 -3.16 -13.81
N GLN A 115 0.18 -1.91 -13.71
CA GLN A 115 0.29 -0.94 -14.79
C GLN A 115 1.46 0.01 -14.59
N HIS A 116 1.85 0.25 -13.34
CA HIS A 116 2.97 1.13 -13.05
C HIS A 116 3.56 0.82 -11.70
N ARG A 117 4.84 1.13 -11.53
CA ARG A 117 5.58 0.99 -10.27
C ARG A 117 6.45 2.22 -10.10
N GLU A 118 6.44 2.78 -8.89
CA GLU A 118 7.23 3.95 -8.56
C GLU A 118 7.96 3.73 -7.24
N VAL A 119 9.25 4.05 -7.19
CA VAL A 119 10.04 3.99 -5.96
C VAL A 119 10.33 5.42 -5.51
N GLY A 120 10.07 5.70 -4.24
CA GLY A 120 10.32 7.01 -3.67
C GLY A 120 9.08 7.90 -3.65
N TYR A 121 9.31 9.20 -3.71
CA TYR A 121 8.24 10.19 -3.56
C TYR A 121 7.21 10.13 -4.69
N THR A 122 5.94 10.19 -4.32
CA THR A 122 4.82 10.35 -5.26
C THR A 122 3.84 11.35 -4.67
N SER A 123 3.45 12.33 -5.46
CA SER A 123 2.47 13.34 -5.04
C SER A 123 1.06 12.78 -5.10
N THR A 124 0.14 13.46 -4.43
CA THR A 124 -1.29 13.14 -4.51
C THR A 124 -1.77 13.21 -5.96
N PHE A 125 -1.32 14.22 -6.69
CA PHE A 125 -1.66 14.37 -8.10
C PHE A 125 -1.15 13.17 -8.92
N GLY A 126 0.10 12.75 -8.68
CA GLY A 126 0.68 11.59 -9.36
C GLY A 126 -0.07 10.30 -9.05
N LEU A 127 -0.45 10.11 -7.79
CA LEU A 127 -1.22 8.94 -7.37
C LEU A 127 -2.54 8.87 -8.13
N ARG A 128 -3.27 9.97 -8.17
CA ARG A 128 -4.60 10.02 -8.81
C ARG A 128 -4.51 9.90 -10.33
N THR A 129 -3.54 10.54 -10.93
CA THR A 129 -3.35 10.51 -12.39
C THR A 129 -3.08 9.08 -12.86
N ARG A 130 -2.22 8.35 -12.16
CA ARG A 130 -1.91 6.98 -12.54
C ARG A 130 -3.07 6.02 -12.27
N LEU A 131 -3.88 6.28 -11.25
CA LEU A 131 -5.12 5.53 -11.05
C LEU A 131 -6.06 5.73 -12.23
N TRP A 132 -6.22 6.97 -12.65
CA TRP A 132 -7.06 7.29 -13.81
C TRP A 132 -6.56 6.59 -15.07
N MET A 133 -5.25 6.57 -15.28
CA MET A 133 -4.64 5.92 -16.44
C MET A 133 -4.75 4.40 -16.40
N ALA A 134 -4.85 3.81 -15.23
CA ALA A 134 -5.00 2.36 -15.04
C ALA A 134 -6.45 1.89 -15.25
N ASN A 135 -7.36 2.83 -15.39
CA ASN A 135 -8.78 2.53 -15.57
C ASN A 135 -9.10 1.93 -16.95
#